data_157cf5cbc0cce3a7f838934f48fd2fef
#
_entry.id   157cf5cbc0cce3a7f838934f48fd2fef
#
_cell.length_a   1.000
_cell.length_b   1.000
_cell.length_c   1.000
_cell.angle_alpha   90.00
_cell.angle_beta   90.00
_cell.angle_gamma   90.00
#
_symmetry.space_group_name_H-M   'P 1'
#
loop_
_entity.id
_entity.type
_entity.pdbx_description
1 polymer ?
#
loop_
_entity_poly.entity_id
_entity_poly.type
_entity_poly.pdbx_seq_one_letter_code
_entity_poly.pdbx_strand_id
1 'polypeptide(L)'
;MKPTNSKILVLILAVGVFGILNTEMGVVGIVPDSSAAYGVSVAEASLLVSGFALVVAIAAPIMPLLFSKVNRKTVMLLTLGVFTVCNGAAAFSPNFETMLALRVIPAAFHPLYTSLALAMASQMGTPEQAAKASARVFVGVSAGMVLGAPVSSALASALSLFASMMFFALVTLAVFVATVFLVPSLPVEHPLTYGEQLSILKKPLLWSSFVSVVVLNGAMFGFYGFLADYLVSGLGLAAAATSAMLLGYGAANIVGNVAAGRLLAKMPVRTSVVIPVVLLVAFAALFSAGGLQIAACAMLCLIGILAGIANNVNQWLVSTAAPEAPDFANGLYLTAANLGVTIFTPFLGVFISNGGSIASDLGVMGLLVIAFGLILIRRAVSHTRNARRSRTVMANTCPR
;
A
#
# COMPACT_ATOMS: atom_id res chain seq x y z
N MET A 1 -15.09 -14.56 -17.05
CA MET A 1 -15.26 -15.36 -15.81
C MET A 1 -16.72 -15.31 -15.34
N LYS A 2 -17.27 -16.42 -14.81
CA LYS A 2 -18.62 -16.41 -14.18
C LYS A 2 -18.59 -15.45 -12.96
N PRO A 3 -19.67 -14.69 -12.70
CA PRO A 3 -19.68 -13.65 -11.66
C PRO A 3 -19.39 -14.17 -10.24
N THR A 4 -19.70 -15.42 -9.95
CA THR A 4 -19.40 -16.05 -8.66
C THR A 4 -17.90 -16.25 -8.45
N ASN A 5 -17.16 -16.64 -9.51
CA ASN A 5 -15.71 -16.85 -9.45
C ASN A 5 -14.94 -15.53 -9.26
N SER A 6 -15.48 -14.39 -9.74
CA SER A 6 -14.80 -13.10 -9.59
C SER A 6 -14.82 -12.56 -8.15
N LYS A 7 -15.92 -12.79 -7.41
CA LYS A 7 -16.02 -12.38 -5.99
C LYS A 7 -15.07 -13.18 -5.09
N ILE A 8 -14.98 -14.49 -5.32
CA ILE A 8 -14.07 -15.38 -4.59
C ILE A 8 -12.62 -15.00 -4.90
N LEU A 9 -12.30 -14.73 -6.16
CA LEU A 9 -10.96 -14.31 -6.56
C LEU A 9 -10.55 -12.99 -5.86
N VAL A 10 -11.42 -11.97 -5.85
CA VAL A 10 -11.14 -10.71 -5.15
C VAL A 10 -10.92 -10.93 -3.65
N LEU A 11 -11.71 -11.82 -3.03
CA LEU A 11 -11.53 -12.16 -1.62
C LEU A 11 -10.17 -12.82 -1.38
N ILE A 12 -9.76 -13.78 -2.22
CA ILE A 12 -8.46 -14.46 -2.12
C ILE A 12 -7.33 -13.44 -2.33
N LEU A 13 -7.44 -12.54 -3.30
CA LEU A 13 -6.46 -11.47 -3.52
C LEU A 13 -6.34 -10.57 -2.28
N ALA A 14 -7.47 -10.15 -1.70
CA ALA A 14 -7.49 -9.28 -0.51
C ALA A 14 -6.91 -9.98 0.73
N VAL A 15 -7.28 -11.25 0.98
CA VAL A 15 -6.75 -12.03 2.12
C VAL A 15 -5.29 -12.39 1.91
N GLY A 16 -4.86 -12.61 0.66
CA GLY A 16 -3.45 -12.84 0.35
C GLY A 16 -2.58 -11.61 0.59
N VAL A 17 -3.04 -10.44 0.15
CA VAL A 17 -2.37 -9.18 0.45
C VAL A 17 -2.37 -8.90 1.96
N PHE A 18 -3.48 -9.16 2.66
CA PHE A 18 -3.54 -9.12 4.12
C PHE A 18 -2.45 -9.99 4.75
N GLY A 19 -2.32 -11.25 4.35
CA GLY A 19 -1.32 -12.18 4.90
C GLY A 19 0.12 -11.69 4.71
N ILE A 20 0.42 -11.13 3.52
CA ILE A 20 1.74 -10.59 3.20
C ILE A 20 2.03 -9.33 4.03
N LEU A 21 1.10 -8.36 4.08
CA LEU A 21 1.25 -7.14 4.88
C LEU A 21 1.23 -7.41 6.39
N ASN A 22 0.43 -8.38 6.83
CA ASN A 22 0.43 -8.85 8.21
C ASN A 22 1.80 -9.45 8.60
N THR A 23 2.44 -10.19 7.71
CA THR A 23 3.80 -10.67 7.90
C THR A 23 4.79 -9.50 7.96
N GLU A 24 4.70 -8.52 7.05
CA GLU A 24 5.57 -7.35 7.00
C GLU A 24 5.48 -6.51 8.29
N MET A 25 4.29 -6.08 8.63
CA MET A 25 4.05 -5.20 9.78
C MET A 25 4.07 -5.94 11.12
N GLY A 26 3.72 -7.22 11.12
CA GLY A 26 3.72 -8.03 12.34
C GLY A 26 5.08 -8.13 13.00
N VAL A 27 6.15 -8.18 12.21
CA VAL A 27 7.50 -8.23 12.77
C VAL A 27 7.87 -6.98 13.57
N VAL A 28 7.29 -5.81 13.25
CA VAL A 28 7.47 -4.61 14.06
C VAL A 28 7.04 -4.84 15.51
N GLY A 29 5.95 -5.60 15.70
CA GLY A 29 5.42 -5.93 17.02
C GLY A 29 6.27 -6.92 17.84
N ILE A 30 7.19 -7.63 17.21
CA ILE A 30 8.03 -8.67 17.87
C ILE A 30 9.53 -8.37 17.84
N VAL A 31 9.94 -7.15 17.46
CA VAL A 31 11.36 -6.74 17.49
C VAL A 31 11.96 -6.87 18.89
N PRO A 32 11.31 -6.41 19.98
CA PRO A 32 11.84 -6.59 21.33
C PRO A 32 11.98 -8.07 21.73
N ASP A 33 10.96 -8.89 21.41
CA ASP A 33 10.98 -10.33 21.72
C ASP A 33 12.08 -11.05 20.94
N SER A 34 12.30 -10.66 19.66
CA SER A 34 13.39 -11.19 18.84
C SER A 34 14.77 -10.80 19.39
N SER A 35 14.94 -9.54 19.83
CA SER A 35 16.16 -9.06 20.47
C SER A 35 16.48 -9.90 21.70
N ALA A 36 15.50 -10.14 22.57
CA ALA A 36 15.66 -10.94 23.77
C ALA A 36 15.94 -12.43 23.47
N ALA A 37 15.21 -13.01 22.51
CA ALA A 37 15.32 -14.43 22.17
C ALA A 37 16.68 -14.81 21.56
N TYR A 38 17.25 -13.93 20.74
CA TYR A 38 18.53 -14.16 20.04
C TYR A 38 19.73 -13.49 20.71
N GLY A 39 19.55 -12.72 21.80
CA GLY A 39 20.62 -12.04 22.50
C GLY A 39 21.30 -10.93 21.67
N VAL A 40 20.59 -10.33 20.73
CA VAL A 40 21.07 -9.24 19.89
C VAL A 40 20.52 -7.89 20.37
N SER A 41 21.14 -6.78 19.99
CA SER A 41 20.61 -5.46 20.31
C SER A 41 19.27 -5.20 19.59
N VAL A 42 18.44 -4.31 20.14
CA VAL A 42 17.19 -3.89 19.49
C VAL A 42 17.47 -3.25 18.11
N ALA A 43 18.62 -2.56 17.98
CA ALA A 43 19.06 -2.00 16.71
C ALA A 43 19.34 -3.08 15.66
N GLU A 44 20.02 -4.18 16.04
CA GLU A 44 20.22 -5.33 15.17
C GLU A 44 18.90 -6.04 14.86
N ALA A 45 18.05 -6.27 15.86
CA ALA A 45 16.74 -6.89 15.66
C ALA A 45 15.85 -6.06 14.71
N SER A 46 16.01 -4.72 14.66
CA SER A 46 15.28 -3.86 13.73
C SER A 46 15.64 -4.11 12.25
N LEU A 47 16.75 -4.82 11.96
CA LEU A 47 17.08 -5.25 10.59
C LEU A 47 16.05 -6.21 10.01
N LEU A 48 15.27 -6.91 10.85
CA LEU A 48 14.13 -7.71 10.40
C LEU A 48 13.06 -6.87 9.69
N VAL A 49 12.96 -5.60 10.03
CA VAL A 49 12.03 -4.62 9.42
C VAL A 49 12.71 -3.88 8.29
N SER A 50 13.86 -3.24 8.55
CA SER A 50 14.56 -2.40 7.57
C SER A 50 15.16 -3.22 6.42
N GLY A 51 15.70 -4.41 6.68
CA GLY A 51 16.19 -5.32 5.64
C GLY A 51 15.07 -5.81 4.72
N PHE A 52 13.89 -6.14 5.29
CA PHE A 52 12.70 -6.48 4.50
C PHE A 52 12.30 -5.30 3.61
N ALA A 53 12.15 -4.10 4.16
CA ALA A 53 11.75 -2.90 3.41
C ALA A 53 12.73 -2.56 2.29
N LEU A 54 14.04 -2.69 2.52
CA LEU A 54 15.07 -2.46 1.51
C LEU A 54 14.92 -3.42 0.33
N VAL A 55 14.71 -4.71 0.59
CA VAL A 55 14.54 -5.71 -0.47
C VAL A 55 13.23 -5.49 -1.23
N VAL A 56 12.14 -5.14 -0.55
CA VAL A 56 10.88 -4.75 -1.20
C VAL A 56 11.10 -3.57 -2.14
N ALA A 57 11.81 -2.52 -1.71
CA ALA A 57 12.07 -1.33 -2.52
C ALA A 57 12.84 -1.65 -3.82
N ILE A 58 13.83 -2.55 -3.74
CA ILE A 58 14.61 -3.00 -4.90
C ILE A 58 13.78 -3.91 -5.81
N ALA A 59 13.03 -4.83 -5.23
CA ALA A 59 12.26 -5.82 -5.96
C ALA A 59 11.00 -5.25 -6.64
N ALA A 60 10.42 -4.18 -6.11
CA ALA A 60 9.14 -3.62 -6.57
C ALA A 60 9.09 -3.26 -8.06
N PRO A 61 10.09 -2.63 -8.68
CA PRO A 61 10.09 -2.36 -10.12
C PRO A 61 10.52 -3.56 -10.96
N ILE A 62 11.21 -4.54 -10.37
CA ILE A 62 11.87 -5.64 -11.10
C ILE A 62 10.98 -6.88 -11.18
N MET A 63 10.47 -7.34 -10.04
CA MET A 63 9.77 -8.63 -9.95
C MET A 63 8.49 -8.69 -10.77
N PRO A 64 7.60 -7.69 -10.78
CA PRO A 64 6.42 -7.72 -11.66
C PRO A 64 6.78 -7.78 -13.15
N LEU A 65 7.88 -7.15 -13.55
CA LEU A 65 8.38 -7.19 -14.92
C LEU A 65 8.86 -8.59 -15.32
N LEU A 66 9.70 -9.21 -14.47
CA LEU A 66 10.28 -10.54 -14.73
C LEU A 66 9.19 -11.62 -14.82
N PHE A 67 8.18 -11.57 -13.98
CA PHE A 67 7.12 -12.57 -13.89
C PHE A 67 5.87 -12.25 -14.75
N SER A 68 5.90 -11.18 -15.52
CA SER A 68 4.76 -10.69 -16.32
C SER A 68 4.22 -11.69 -17.36
N LYS A 69 5.03 -12.66 -17.79
CA LYS A 69 4.66 -13.72 -18.74
C LYS A 69 4.19 -15.00 -18.07
N VAL A 70 4.39 -15.12 -16.78
CA VAL A 70 4.07 -16.32 -16.01
C VAL A 70 2.56 -16.35 -15.68
N ASN A 71 1.96 -17.55 -15.68
CA ASN A 71 0.57 -17.73 -15.28
C ASN A 71 0.32 -17.11 -13.89
N ARG A 72 -0.70 -16.27 -13.80
CA ARG A 72 -0.98 -15.49 -12.57
C ARG A 72 -1.25 -16.35 -11.35
N LYS A 73 -1.92 -17.50 -11.52
CA LYS A 73 -2.09 -18.49 -10.43
C LYS A 73 -0.75 -19.04 -9.96
N THR A 74 0.17 -19.35 -10.88
CA THR A 74 1.51 -19.83 -10.54
C THR A 74 2.29 -18.79 -9.75
N VAL A 75 2.20 -17.51 -10.15
CA VAL A 75 2.82 -16.40 -9.43
C VAL A 75 2.27 -16.26 -8.01
N MET A 76 0.94 -16.35 -7.86
CA MET A 76 0.30 -16.32 -6.53
C MET A 76 0.80 -17.47 -5.65
N LEU A 77 0.81 -18.69 -6.17
CA LEU A 77 1.25 -19.89 -5.43
C LEU A 77 2.74 -19.82 -5.09
N LEU A 78 3.59 -19.38 -6.03
CA LEU A 78 5.01 -19.20 -5.77
C LEU A 78 5.24 -18.23 -4.61
N THR A 79 4.64 -17.04 -4.67
CA THR A 79 4.80 -16.03 -3.62
C THR A 79 4.29 -16.53 -2.27
N LEU A 80 3.06 -17.04 -2.22
CA LEU A 80 2.47 -17.55 -0.97
C LEU A 80 3.24 -18.74 -0.42
N GLY A 81 3.73 -19.62 -1.29
CA GLY A 81 4.57 -20.77 -0.93
C GLY A 81 5.89 -20.32 -0.30
N VAL A 82 6.59 -19.36 -0.90
CA VAL A 82 7.83 -18.79 -0.34
C VAL A 82 7.57 -18.15 1.01
N PHE A 83 6.50 -17.34 1.15
CA PHE A 83 6.12 -16.75 2.44
C PHE A 83 5.81 -17.82 3.49
N THR A 84 5.03 -18.84 3.14
CA THR A 84 4.66 -19.93 4.07
C THR A 84 5.89 -20.69 4.54
N VAL A 85 6.75 -21.12 3.62
CA VAL A 85 7.96 -21.89 3.95
C VAL A 85 8.95 -21.07 4.76
N CYS A 86 9.23 -19.84 4.34
CA CYS A 86 10.18 -18.98 5.04
C CYS A 86 9.67 -18.56 6.43
N ASN A 87 8.40 -18.20 6.58
CA ASN A 87 7.82 -17.87 7.89
C ASN A 87 7.78 -19.10 8.81
N GLY A 88 7.42 -20.27 8.28
CA GLY A 88 7.44 -21.53 9.03
C GLY A 88 8.85 -21.93 9.47
N ALA A 89 9.83 -21.84 8.56
CA ALA A 89 11.23 -22.11 8.88
C ALA A 89 11.81 -21.09 9.88
N ALA A 90 11.41 -19.81 9.78
CA ALA A 90 11.84 -18.77 10.70
C ALA A 90 11.40 -19.04 12.16
N ALA A 91 10.28 -19.76 12.37
CA ALA A 91 9.85 -20.19 13.69
C ALA A 91 10.87 -21.14 14.37
N PHE A 92 11.66 -21.86 13.58
CA PHE A 92 12.68 -22.83 14.05
C PHE A 92 14.11 -22.30 13.87
N SER A 93 14.30 -21.00 13.59
CA SER A 93 15.63 -20.46 13.33
C SER A 93 16.54 -20.58 14.56
N PRO A 94 17.76 -21.15 14.39
CA PRO A 94 18.67 -21.38 15.51
C PRO A 94 19.41 -20.10 15.94
N ASN A 95 19.49 -19.10 15.08
CA ASN A 95 20.21 -17.85 15.31
C ASN A 95 19.54 -16.70 14.54
N PHE A 96 19.96 -15.47 14.87
CA PHE A 96 19.40 -14.25 14.30
C PHE A 96 19.65 -14.14 12.79
N GLU A 97 20.83 -14.51 12.30
CA GLU A 97 21.21 -14.43 10.90
C GLU A 97 20.30 -15.31 10.02
N THR A 98 20.01 -16.53 10.50
CA THR A 98 19.07 -17.45 9.81
C THR A 98 17.67 -16.84 9.78
N MET A 99 17.20 -16.29 10.91
CA MET A 99 15.91 -15.62 10.96
C MET A 99 15.85 -14.43 10.01
N LEU A 100 16.89 -13.60 9.97
CA LEU A 100 17.00 -12.45 9.07
C LEU A 100 16.97 -12.90 7.61
N ALA A 101 17.75 -13.92 7.23
CA ALA A 101 17.76 -14.46 5.87
C ALA A 101 16.37 -14.98 5.45
N LEU A 102 15.72 -15.79 6.31
CA LEU A 102 14.38 -16.33 6.05
C LEU A 102 13.30 -15.22 6.00
N ARG A 103 13.58 -14.08 6.58
CA ARG A 103 12.72 -12.90 6.54
C ARG A 103 12.91 -12.09 5.25
N VAL A 104 14.14 -11.93 4.80
CA VAL A 104 14.51 -11.11 3.64
C VAL A 104 14.17 -11.80 2.32
N ILE A 105 14.29 -13.12 2.23
CA ILE A 105 13.97 -13.90 1.02
C ILE A 105 12.52 -13.63 0.54
N PRO A 106 11.46 -13.79 1.35
CA PRO A 106 10.09 -13.53 0.90
C PRO A 106 9.83 -12.07 0.58
N ALA A 107 10.61 -11.12 1.13
CA ALA A 107 10.47 -9.70 0.81
C ALA A 107 10.64 -9.40 -0.68
N ALA A 108 11.49 -10.14 -1.40
CA ALA A 108 11.64 -10.00 -2.83
C ALA A 108 10.36 -10.36 -3.61
N PHE A 109 9.54 -11.25 -3.08
CA PHE A 109 8.28 -11.67 -3.68
C PHE A 109 7.07 -10.83 -3.25
N HIS A 110 7.20 -10.01 -2.20
CA HIS A 110 6.14 -9.15 -1.71
C HIS A 110 5.53 -8.25 -2.80
N PRO A 111 6.32 -7.47 -3.57
CA PRO A 111 5.78 -6.61 -4.61
C PRO A 111 5.12 -7.38 -5.74
N LEU A 112 5.58 -8.61 -6.00
CA LEU A 112 5.06 -9.47 -7.05
C LEU A 112 3.60 -9.83 -6.81
N TYR A 113 3.24 -10.28 -5.60
CA TYR A 113 1.85 -10.59 -5.26
C TYR A 113 0.98 -9.34 -5.17
N THR A 114 1.48 -8.29 -4.53
CA THR A 114 0.72 -7.07 -4.29
C THR A 114 0.41 -6.33 -5.59
N SER A 115 1.40 -6.19 -6.49
CA SER A 115 1.18 -5.59 -7.81
C SER A 115 0.22 -6.43 -8.66
N LEU A 116 0.37 -7.75 -8.65
CA LEU A 116 -0.50 -8.68 -9.36
C LEU A 116 -1.95 -8.59 -8.84
N ALA A 117 -2.15 -8.57 -7.52
CA ALA A 117 -3.47 -8.45 -6.91
C ALA A 117 -4.17 -7.14 -7.31
N LEU A 118 -3.45 -6.02 -7.29
CA LEU A 118 -3.96 -4.71 -7.71
C LEU A 118 -4.22 -4.66 -9.22
N ALA A 119 -3.32 -5.23 -10.04
CA ALA A 119 -3.47 -5.31 -11.48
C ALA A 119 -4.72 -6.14 -11.87
N MET A 120 -4.89 -7.31 -11.25
CA MET A 120 -6.06 -8.15 -11.49
C MET A 120 -7.35 -7.48 -11.04
N ALA A 121 -7.36 -6.84 -9.88
CA ALA A 121 -8.52 -6.12 -9.36
C ALA A 121 -8.91 -4.93 -10.27
N SER A 122 -7.94 -4.16 -10.74
CA SER A 122 -8.17 -2.99 -11.61
C SER A 122 -8.64 -3.35 -13.02
N GLN A 123 -8.55 -4.61 -13.43
CA GLN A 123 -9.03 -5.13 -14.73
C GLN A 123 -10.37 -5.89 -14.64
N MET A 124 -11.01 -5.93 -13.49
CA MET A 124 -12.25 -6.71 -13.33
C MET A 124 -13.48 -6.02 -13.90
N GLY A 125 -13.97 -6.56 -15.01
CA GLY A 125 -15.27 -6.20 -15.60
C GLY A 125 -15.40 -4.73 -15.99
N THR A 126 -16.45 -4.07 -15.52
CA THR A 126 -16.66 -2.64 -15.79
C THR A 126 -15.75 -1.76 -14.92
N PRO A 127 -15.51 -0.47 -15.29
CA PRO A 127 -14.75 0.45 -14.46
C PRO A 127 -15.25 0.55 -13.01
N GLU A 128 -16.56 0.42 -12.81
CA GLU A 128 -17.18 0.39 -11.47
C GLU A 128 -16.80 -0.87 -10.69
N GLN A 129 -16.81 -2.03 -11.35
CA GLN A 129 -16.42 -3.30 -10.73
C GLN A 129 -14.93 -3.32 -10.40
N ALA A 130 -14.09 -2.81 -11.28
CA ALA A 130 -12.66 -2.66 -11.07
C ALA A 130 -12.33 -1.77 -9.86
N ALA A 131 -12.99 -0.61 -9.74
CA ALA A 131 -12.82 0.29 -8.60
C ALA A 131 -13.22 -0.38 -7.27
N LYS A 132 -14.35 -1.10 -7.25
CA LYS A 132 -14.80 -1.85 -6.06
C LYS A 132 -13.87 -3.03 -5.72
N ALA A 133 -13.32 -3.71 -6.72
CA ALA A 133 -12.38 -4.82 -6.52
C ALA A 133 -11.06 -4.31 -5.94
N SER A 134 -10.48 -3.25 -6.51
CA SER A 134 -9.26 -2.60 -6.00
C SER A 134 -9.44 -2.12 -4.56
N ALA A 135 -10.58 -1.49 -4.26
CA ALA A 135 -10.89 -1.05 -2.90
C ALA A 135 -10.92 -2.21 -1.89
N ARG A 136 -11.44 -3.40 -2.27
CA ARG A 136 -11.42 -4.58 -1.41
C ARG A 136 -10.01 -5.11 -1.18
N VAL A 137 -9.15 -5.06 -2.19
CA VAL A 137 -7.73 -5.42 -2.02
C VAL A 137 -7.07 -4.46 -1.04
N PHE A 138 -7.34 -3.15 -1.13
CA PHE A 138 -6.83 -2.17 -0.16
C PHE A 138 -7.38 -2.35 1.26
N VAL A 139 -8.60 -2.88 1.44
CA VAL A 139 -9.05 -3.32 2.77
C VAL A 139 -8.11 -4.38 3.34
N GLY A 140 -7.68 -5.35 2.52
CA GLY A 140 -6.68 -6.34 2.91
C GLY A 140 -5.33 -5.70 3.29
N VAL A 141 -4.85 -4.73 2.51
CA VAL A 141 -3.64 -3.94 2.83
C VAL A 141 -3.77 -3.30 4.20
N SER A 142 -4.82 -2.50 4.41
CA SER A 142 -5.02 -1.76 5.66
C SER A 142 -5.21 -2.67 6.86
N ALA A 143 -5.95 -3.77 6.70
CA ALA A 143 -6.13 -4.75 7.77
C ALA A 143 -4.78 -5.38 8.17
N GLY A 144 -3.93 -5.75 7.20
CA GLY A 144 -2.60 -6.29 7.46
C GLY A 144 -1.71 -5.31 8.21
N MET A 145 -1.72 -4.04 7.80
CA MET A 145 -0.94 -2.97 8.46
C MET A 145 -1.41 -2.70 9.90
N VAL A 146 -2.73 -2.66 10.11
CA VAL A 146 -3.31 -2.30 11.42
C VAL A 146 -3.25 -3.45 12.42
N LEU A 147 -3.51 -4.67 11.97
CA LEU A 147 -3.59 -5.84 12.85
C LEU A 147 -2.23 -6.55 13.02
N GLY A 148 -1.31 -6.38 12.08
CA GLY A 148 -0.05 -7.12 12.07
C GLY A 148 0.73 -6.99 13.37
N ALA A 149 1.16 -5.79 13.73
CA ALA A 149 1.97 -5.57 14.92
C ALA A 149 1.24 -5.88 16.25
N PRO A 150 -0.02 -5.44 16.49
CA PRO A 150 -0.73 -5.77 17.71
C PRO A 150 -0.97 -7.26 17.91
N VAL A 151 -1.39 -7.98 16.84
CA VAL A 151 -1.68 -9.42 16.94
C VAL A 151 -0.41 -10.22 17.19
N SER A 152 0.67 -9.92 16.46
CA SER A 152 1.95 -10.63 16.65
C SER A 152 2.57 -10.37 18.00
N SER A 153 2.54 -9.12 18.50
CA SER A 153 3.01 -8.78 19.84
C SER A 153 2.20 -9.48 20.93
N ALA A 154 0.87 -9.52 20.78
CA ALA A 154 0.01 -10.26 21.73
C ALA A 154 0.31 -11.75 21.73
N LEU A 155 0.55 -12.38 20.56
CA LEU A 155 0.92 -13.79 20.46
C LEU A 155 2.32 -14.05 21.04
N ALA A 156 3.29 -13.17 20.81
CA ALA A 156 4.63 -13.28 21.37
C ALA A 156 4.59 -13.21 22.90
N SER A 157 3.87 -12.22 23.44
CA SER A 157 3.76 -12.00 24.89
C SER A 157 2.95 -13.08 25.62
N ALA A 158 1.83 -13.54 25.01
CA ALA A 158 0.94 -14.51 25.63
C ALA A 158 1.42 -15.96 25.48
N LEU A 159 2.12 -16.29 24.40
CA LEU A 159 2.55 -17.65 24.07
C LEU A 159 4.07 -17.74 23.86
N SER A 160 4.56 -17.23 22.71
CA SER A 160 6.00 -17.24 22.37
C SER A 160 6.27 -16.56 21.04
N LEU A 161 7.54 -16.23 20.77
CA LEU A 161 8.01 -15.77 19.46
C LEU A 161 7.70 -16.81 18.36
N PHE A 162 7.86 -18.12 18.70
CA PHE A 162 7.48 -19.23 17.82
C PHE A 162 6.00 -19.12 17.36
N ALA A 163 5.08 -18.87 18.28
CA ALA A 163 3.65 -18.75 17.97
C ALA A 163 3.36 -17.60 17.01
N SER A 164 4.04 -16.47 17.15
CA SER A 164 3.91 -15.33 16.22
C SER A 164 4.42 -15.68 14.81
N MET A 165 5.56 -16.35 14.71
CA MET A 165 6.09 -16.79 13.42
C MET A 165 5.17 -17.83 12.75
N MET A 166 4.69 -18.80 13.52
CA MET A 166 3.72 -19.80 13.02
C MET A 166 2.40 -19.17 12.60
N PHE A 167 1.94 -18.12 13.26
CA PHE A 167 0.76 -17.38 12.85
C PHE A 167 0.93 -16.80 11.43
N PHE A 168 2.08 -16.17 11.11
CA PHE A 168 2.35 -15.68 9.76
C PHE A 168 2.36 -16.80 8.73
N ALA A 169 2.99 -17.94 9.07
CA ALA A 169 3.02 -19.11 8.21
C ALA A 169 1.63 -19.68 7.96
N LEU A 170 0.80 -19.82 9.00
CA LEU A 170 -0.54 -20.39 8.91
C LEU A 170 -1.48 -19.49 8.11
N VAL A 171 -1.41 -18.17 8.27
CA VAL A 171 -2.21 -17.22 7.46
C VAL A 171 -1.87 -17.34 5.99
N THR A 172 -0.58 -17.32 5.64
CA THR A 172 -0.14 -17.45 4.23
C THR A 172 -0.41 -18.84 3.67
N LEU A 173 -0.28 -19.91 4.48
CA LEU A 173 -0.65 -21.28 4.09
C LEU A 173 -2.14 -21.41 3.79
N ALA A 174 -3.02 -20.84 4.62
CA ALA A 174 -4.45 -20.88 4.40
C ALA A 174 -4.83 -20.24 3.05
N VAL A 175 -4.21 -19.10 2.72
CA VAL A 175 -4.41 -18.46 1.40
C VAL A 175 -3.80 -19.27 0.27
N PHE A 176 -2.63 -19.88 0.49
CA PHE A 176 -2.01 -20.78 -0.48
C PHE A 176 -2.96 -21.94 -0.83
N VAL A 177 -3.47 -22.62 0.18
CA VAL A 177 -4.43 -23.74 0.01
C VAL A 177 -5.70 -23.25 -0.69
N ALA A 178 -6.27 -22.12 -0.27
CA ALA A 178 -7.43 -21.52 -0.94
C ALA A 178 -7.12 -21.19 -2.42
N THR A 179 -5.92 -20.70 -2.72
CA THR A 179 -5.50 -20.40 -4.10
C THR A 179 -5.39 -21.68 -4.94
N VAL A 180 -4.86 -22.77 -4.37
CA VAL A 180 -4.77 -24.07 -5.08
C VAL A 180 -6.13 -24.53 -5.54
N PHE A 181 -7.14 -24.53 -4.67
CA PHE A 181 -8.44 -25.14 -4.92
C PHE A 181 -9.47 -24.19 -5.56
N LEU A 182 -9.43 -22.89 -5.24
CA LEU A 182 -10.49 -21.95 -5.61
C LEU A 182 -10.10 -21.03 -6.78
N VAL A 183 -8.79 -20.83 -7.05
CA VAL A 183 -8.36 -20.00 -8.18
C VAL A 183 -8.15 -20.88 -9.41
N PRO A 184 -8.83 -20.61 -10.52
CA PRO A 184 -8.58 -21.33 -11.78
C PRO A 184 -7.21 -20.94 -12.36
N SER A 185 -6.73 -21.69 -13.36
CA SER A 185 -5.59 -21.27 -14.17
C SER A 185 -5.89 -19.93 -14.84
N LEU A 186 -4.95 -18.98 -14.72
CA LEU A 186 -5.08 -17.61 -15.22
C LEU A 186 -3.89 -17.29 -16.12
N PRO A 187 -3.83 -17.89 -17.33
CA PRO A 187 -2.76 -17.62 -18.29
C PRO A 187 -2.80 -16.15 -18.72
N VAL A 188 -1.65 -15.61 -19.07
CA VAL A 188 -1.54 -14.28 -19.67
C VAL A 188 -1.81 -14.45 -21.16
N GLU A 189 -2.99 -14.03 -21.63
CA GLU A 189 -3.44 -14.24 -23.03
C GLU A 189 -2.54 -13.51 -24.04
N HIS A 190 -2.11 -12.29 -23.69
CA HIS A 190 -1.25 -11.44 -24.51
C HIS A 190 -0.04 -10.98 -23.70
N PRO A 191 1.00 -11.83 -23.57
CA PRO A 191 2.18 -11.45 -22.81
C PRO A 191 2.94 -10.35 -23.55
N LEU A 192 3.02 -9.18 -22.95
CA LEU A 192 3.85 -8.09 -23.46
C LEU A 192 5.33 -8.46 -23.40
N THR A 193 6.09 -8.04 -24.40
CA THR A 193 7.55 -8.11 -24.34
C THR A 193 8.07 -7.12 -23.28
N TYR A 194 9.28 -7.33 -22.79
CA TYR A 194 9.90 -6.39 -21.86
C TYR A 194 10.03 -4.98 -22.45
N GLY A 195 10.32 -4.88 -23.75
CA GLY A 195 10.38 -3.61 -24.47
C GLY A 195 9.04 -2.87 -24.49
N GLU A 196 7.95 -3.58 -24.73
CA GLU A 196 6.60 -3.02 -24.71
C GLU A 196 6.23 -2.53 -23.30
N GLN A 197 6.53 -3.31 -22.26
CA GLN A 197 6.28 -2.90 -20.88
C GLN A 197 7.10 -1.65 -20.49
N LEU A 198 8.39 -1.63 -20.83
CA LEU A 198 9.25 -0.48 -20.60
C LEU A 198 8.85 0.75 -21.44
N SER A 199 8.15 0.55 -22.56
CA SER A 199 7.67 1.65 -23.41
C SER A 199 6.71 2.59 -22.69
N ILE A 200 5.99 2.10 -21.67
CA ILE A 200 5.09 2.96 -20.87
C ILE A 200 5.85 4.07 -20.14
N LEU A 201 7.15 3.89 -19.85
CA LEU A 201 8.00 4.90 -19.25
C LEU A 201 8.19 6.13 -20.14
N LYS A 202 7.92 6.03 -21.46
CA LYS A 202 7.93 7.17 -22.38
C LYS A 202 6.68 8.05 -22.26
N LYS A 203 5.68 7.65 -21.47
CA LYS A 203 4.40 8.39 -21.37
C LYS A 203 4.47 9.50 -20.33
N PRO A 204 4.27 10.78 -20.71
CA PRO A 204 4.22 11.88 -19.76
C PRO A 204 3.12 11.73 -18.71
N LEU A 205 1.99 11.09 -19.09
CA LEU A 205 0.87 10.84 -18.17
C LEU A 205 1.28 9.86 -17.04
N LEU A 206 2.14 8.89 -17.32
CA LEU A 206 2.66 7.97 -16.30
C LEU A 206 3.54 8.73 -15.28
N TRP A 207 4.46 9.56 -15.76
CA TRP A 207 5.35 10.31 -14.89
C TRP A 207 4.63 11.34 -14.05
N SER A 208 3.64 12.06 -14.64
CA SER A 208 2.80 12.97 -13.85
C SER A 208 1.99 12.23 -12.78
N SER A 209 1.51 11.02 -13.07
CA SER A 209 0.86 10.15 -12.08
C SER A 209 1.84 9.67 -11.02
N PHE A 210 3.03 9.20 -11.43
CA PHE A 210 4.08 8.72 -10.54
C PHE A 210 4.48 9.77 -9.50
N VAL A 211 4.81 10.98 -9.96
CA VAL A 211 5.21 12.08 -9.06
C VAL A 211 4.06 12.50 -8.15
N SER A 212 2.81 12.52 -8.66
CA SER A 212 1.63 12.79 -7.82
C SER A 212 1.49 11.77 -6.69
N VAL A 213 1.73 10.48 -6.99
CA VAL A 213 1.71 9.41 -5.99
C VAL A 213 2.84 9.56 -4.98
N VAL A 214 4.07 9.84 -5.43
CA VAL A 214 5.22 10.08 -4.54
C VAL A 214 4.89 11.13 -3.49
N VAL A 215 4.31 12.26 -3.91
CA VAL A 215 4.01 13.37 -2.99
C VAL A 215 2.79 13.07 -2.11
N LEU A 216 1.67 12.61 -2.68
CA LEU A 216 0.45 12.36 -1.91
C LEU A 216 0.62 11.19 -0.93
N ASN A 217 1.27 10.10 -1.36
CA ASN A 217 1.54 8.96 -0.49
C ASN A 217 2.55 9.32 0.59
N GLY A 218 3.60 10.07 0.24
CA GLY A 218 4.60 10.56 1.18
C GLY A 218 4.02 11.48 2.24
N ALA A 219 3.06 12.34 1.89
CA ALA A 219 2.36 13.17 2.86
C ALA A 219 1.59 12.32 3.87
N MET A 220 0.81 11.32 3.39
CA MET A 220 -0.03 10.50 4.26
C MET A 220 0.76 9.50 5.10
N PHE A 221 1.65 8.72 4.48
CA PHE A 221 2.43 7.70 5.21
C PHE A 221 3.60 8.30 5.98
N GLY A 222 4.17 9.43 5.52
CA GLY A 222 5.15 10.18 6.30
C GLY A 222 4.54 10.68 7.61
N PHE A 223 3.34 11.24 7.57
CA PHE A 223 2.59 11.63 8.77
C PHE A 223 2.26 10.43 9.67
N TYR A 224 1.76 9.34 9.07
CA TYR A 224 1.44 8.11 9.81
C TYR A 224 2.65 7.55 10.56
N GLY A 225 3.85 7.67 9.98
CA GLY A 225 5.09 7.25 10.65
C GLY A 225 5.38 7.99 11.96
N PHE A 226 4.88 9.21 12.10
CA PHE A 226 5.01 10.02 13.32
C PHE A 226 3.72 10.09 14.15
N LEU A 227 2.65 9.38 13.74
CA LEU A 227 1.34 9.51 14.39
C LEU A 227 1.39 9.15 15.88
N ALA A 228 2.17 8.14 16.27
CA ALA A 228 2.33 7.77 17.67
C ALA A 228 2.97 8.90 18.48
N ASP A 229 4.02 9.52 17.95
CA ASP A 229 4.67 10.68 18.58
C ASP A 229 3.72 11.89 18.63
N TYR A 230 2.98 12.14 17.57
CA TYR A 230 1.96 13.20 17.51
C TYR A 230 0.92 13.04 18.63
N LEU A 231 0.45 11.81 18.89
CA LEU A 231 -0.53 11.51 19.94
C LEU A 231 0.06 11.66 21.33
N VAL A 232 1.30 11.21 21.56
CA VAL A 232 1.96 11.27 22.88
C VAL A 232 2.54 12.66 23.13
N SER A 233 3.44 13.12 22.28
CA SER A 233 4.21 14.37 22.49
C SER A 233 3.41 15.61 22.08
N GLY A 234 2.58 15.50 21.03
CA GLY A 234 1.76 16.61 20.52
C GLY A 234 0.47 16.81 21.30
N LEU A 235 -0.28 15.74 21.57
CA LEU A 235 -1.59 15.81 22.23
C LEU A 235 -1.56 15.41 23.71
N GLY A 236 -0.45 14.88 24.24
CA GLY A 236 -0.33 14.45 25.63
C GLY A 236 -1.20 13.24 26.00
N LEU A 237 -1.49 12.34 25.04
CA LEU A 237 -2.31 11.16 25.30
C LEU A 237 -1.52 10.09 26.07
N ALA A 238 -2.18 9.44 27.01
CA ALA A 238 -1.65 8.26 27.68
C ALA A 238 -1.47 7.11 26.71
N ALA A 239 -0.55 6.17 27.01
CA ALA A 239 -0.19 5.04 26.13
C ALA A 239 -1.39 4.20 25.69
N ALA A 240 -2.33 3.91 26.60
CA ALA A 240 -3.56 3.17 26.28
C ALA A 240 -4.46 3.93 25.27
N ALA A 241 -4.63 5.24 25.45
CA ALA A 241 -5.40 6.07 24.53
C ALA A 241 -4.71 6.22 23.18
N THR A 242 -3.37 6.32 23.15
CA THR A 242 -2.54 6.31 21.93
C THR A 242 -2.75 5.02 21.14
N SER A 243 -2.66 3.86 21.78
CA SER A 243 -2.90 2.57 21.13
C SER A 243 -4.32 2.46 20.56
N ALA A 244 -5.33 2.89 21.33
CA ALA A 244 -6.71 2.91 20.86
C ALA A 244 -6.89 3.85 19.65
N MET A 245 -6.23 5.01 19.63
CA MET A 245 -6.28 5.95 18.51
C MET A 245 -5.60 5.42 17.26
N LEU A 246 -4.45 4.75 17.38
CA LEU A 246 -3.78 4.10 16.24
C LEU A 246 -4.67 3.02 15.61
N LEU A 247 -5.33 2.19 16.43
CA LEU A 247 -6.31 1.22 15.97
C LEU A 247 -7.53 1.92 15.33
N GLY A 248 -8.03 3.00 15.94
CA GLY A 248 -9.13 3.81 15.43
C GLY A 248 -8.81 4.42 14.06
N TYR A 249 -7.61 4.99 13.89
CA TYR A 249 -7.13 5.52 12.62
C TYR A 249 -7.07 4.43 11.54
N GLY A 250 -6.55 3.25 11.88
CA GLY A 250 -6.49 2.13 10.99
C GLY A 250 -7.87 1.60 10.59
N ALA A 251 -8.80 1.49 11.54
CA ALA A 251 -10.20 1.13 11.26
C ALA A 251 -10.88 2.17 10.36
N ALA A 252 -10.64 3.46 10.62
CA ALA A 252 -11.10 4.57 9.78
C ALA A 252 -10.53 4.47 8.35
N ASN A 253 -9.25 4.11 8.20
CA ASN A 253 -8.63 3.89 6.89
C ASN A 253 -9.31 2.75 6.11
N ILE A 254 -9.69 1.66 6.77
CA ILE A 254 -10.47 0.58 6.16
C ILE A 254 -11.83 1.10 5.64
N VAL A 255 -12.54 1.90 6.44
CA VAL A 255 -13.80 2.55 6.02
C VAL A 255 -13.55 3.42 4.79
N GLY A 256 -12.46 4.19 4.78
CA GLY A 256 -12.03 5.01 3.65
C GLY A 256 -11.80 4.21 2.37
N ASN A 257 -11.14 3.05 2.47
CA ASN A 257 -10.92 2.17 1.32
C ASN A 257 -12.26 1.66 0.74
N VAL A 258 -13.22 1.28 1.59
CA VAL A 258 -14.56 0.87 1.12
C VAL A 258 -15.29 2.03 0.45
N ALA A 259 -15.22 3.24 1.01
CA ALA A 259 -15.80 4.44 0.42
C ALA A 259 -15.17 4.79 -0.95
N ALA A 260 -13.84 4.63 -1.06
CA ALA A 260 -13.10 4.86 -2.30
C ALA A 260 -13.64 4.03 -3.47
N GLY A 261 -13.98 2.75 -3.23
CA GLY A 261 -14.53 1.88 -4.25
C GLY A 261 -15.84 2.41 -4.87
N ARG A 262 -16.67 3.10 -4.07
CA ARG A 262 -17.90 3.74 -4.56
C ARG A 262 -17.63 5.07 -5.24
N LEU A 263 -16.75 5.88 -4.67
CA LEU A 263 -16.41 7.22 -5.19
C LEU A 263 -15.70 7.15 -6.53
N LEU A 264 -14.67 6.29 -6.64
CA LEU A 264 -13.93 6.09 -7.88
C LEU A 264 -14.76 5.39 -8.96
N ALA A 265 -15.72 4.53 -8.59
CA ALA A 265 -16.64 3.93 -9.53
C ALA A 265 -17.56 4.98 -10.19
N LYS A 266 -18.03 5.96 -9.42
CA LYS A 266 -18.99 6.96 -9.90
C LYS A 266 -18.33 8.22 -10.48
N MET A 267 -17.31 8.73 -9.81
CA MET A 267 -16.73 10.07 -10.13
C MET A 267 -15.19 10.05 -9.96
N PRO A 268 -14.44 9.20 -10.72
CA PRO A 268 -13.02 9.00 -10.48
C PRO A 268 -12.18 10.28 -10.59
N VAL A 269 -12.40 11.07 -11.65
CA VAL A 269 -11.64 12.32 -11.88
C VAL A 269 -11.96 13.36 -10.80
N ARG A 270 -13.22 13.49 -10.40
CA ARG A 270 -13.63 14.44 -9.35
C ARG A 270 -13.04 14.01 -8.01
N THR A 271 -13.11 12.73 -7.68
CA THR A 271 -12.53 12.17 -6.45
C THR A 271 -11.04 12.44 -6.37
N SER A 272 -10.28 12.20 -7.45
CA SER A 272 -8.83 12.41 -7.45
C SER A 272 -8.43 13.87 -7.23
N VAL A 273 -9.23 14.84 -7.69
CA VAL A 273 -8.95 16.27 -7.51
C VAL A 273 -9.41 16.77 -6.13
N VAL A 274 -10.55 16.26 -5.62
CA VAL A 274 -11.16 16.75 -4.38
C VAL A 274 -10.41 16.24 -3.15
N ILE A 275 -9.91 15.00 -3.16
CA ILE A 275 -9.29 14.38 -1.97
C ILE A 275 -8.12 15.17 -1.41
N PRO A 276 -7.12 15.65 -2.18
CA PRO A 276 -6.04 16.47 -1.62
C PRO A 276 -6.53 17.75 -0.95
N VAL A 277 -7.59 18.37 -1.51
CA VAL A 277 -8.18 19.59 -0.97
C VAL A 277 -8.90 19.32 0.36
N VAL A 278 -9.69 18.26 0.42
CA VAL A 278 -10.40 17.88 1.67
C VAL A 278 -9.40 17.46 2.75
N LEU A 279 -8.32 16.75 2.38
CA LEU A 279 -7.22 16.46 3.29
C LEU A 279 -6.55 17.73 3.80
N LEU A 280 -6.26 18.70 2.92
CA LEU A 280 -5.67 19.98 3.31
C LEU A 280 -6.55 20.70 4.33
N VAL A 281 -7.87 20.76 4.11
CA VAL A 281 -8.82 21.36 5.06
C VAL A 281 -8.85 20.59 6.38
N ALA A 282 -8.81 19.25 6.33
CA ALA A 282 -8.81 18.42 7.54
C ALA A 282 -7.52 18.62 8.37
N PHE A 283 -6.34 18.71 7.72
CA PHE A 283 -5.08 19.03 8.42
C PHE A 283 -5.04 20.46 8.95
N ALA A 284 -5.60 21.43 8.22
CA ALA A 284 -5.74 22.79 8.74
C ALA A 284 -6.65 22.85 9.97
N ALA A 285 -7.74 22.08 9.98
CA ALA A 285 -8.61 21.95 11.15
C ALA A 285 -7.91 21.22 12.30
N LEU A 286 -7.13 20.17 12.03
CA LEU A 286 -6.33 19.46 13.02
C LEU A 286 -5.31 20.41 13.67
N PHE A 287 -4.57 21.16 12.87
CA PHE A 287 -3.61 22.17 13.35
C PHE A 287 -4.29 23.23 14.21
N SER A 288 -5.46 23.72 13.77
CA SER A 288 -6.23 24.73 14.50
C SER A 288 -6.87 24.20 15.79
N ALA A 289 -7.11 22.90 15.87
CA ALA A 289 -7.64 22.27 17.08
C ALA A 289 -6.65 22.35 18.26
N GLY A 290 -5.36 22.57 17.99
CA GLY A 290 -4.32 22.73 18.99
C GLY A 290 -4.28 21.57 19.99
N GLY A 291 -4.27 21.88 21.31
CA GLY A 291 -4.26 20.87 22.37
C GLY A 291 -5.64 20.28 22.74
N LEU A 292 -6.70 20.55 21.98
CA LEU A 292 -8.04 19.99 22.23
C LEU A 292 -8.08 18.51 21.81
N GLN A 293 -7.71 17.62 22.73
CA GLN A 293 -7.53 16.17 22.48
C GLN A 293 -8.72 15.54 21.75
N ILE A 294 -9.96 15.81 22.18
CA ILE A 294 -11.17 15.20 21.59
C ILE A 294 -11.35 15.65 20.14
N ALA A 295 -11.19 16.94 19.86
CA ALA A 295 -11.32 17.49 18.52
C ALA A 295 -10.22 16.95 17.60
N ALA A 296 -8.97 16.89 18.07
CA ALA A 296 -7.85 16.32 17.33
C ALA A 296 -8.05 14.83 17.04
N CYS A 297 -8.50 14.04 18.00
CA CYS A 297 -8.81 12.62 17.81
C CYS A 297 -9.91 12.41 16.75
N ALA A 298 -10.98 13.23 16.77
CA ALA A 298 -12.03 13.17 15.75
C ALA A 298 -11.50 13.52 14.36
N MET A 299 -10.65 14.56 14.24
CA MET A 299 -9.99 14.92 12.98
C MET A 299 -9.05 13.82 12.48
N LEU A 300 -8.28 13.17 13.35
CA LEU A 300 -7.43 12.05 12.99
C LEU A 300 -8.22 10.85 12.47
N CYS A 301 -9.39 10.55 13.03
CA CYS A 301 -10.29 9.53 12.48
C CYS A 301 -10.79 9.93 11.08
N LEU A 302 -11.18 11.19 10.86
CA LEU A 302 -11.55 11.70 9.54
C LEU A 302 -10.39 11.62 8.56
N ILE A 303 -9.19 12.02 8.96
CA ILE A 303 -7.96 11.91 8.14
C ILE A 303 -7.67 10.46 7.82
N GLY A 304 -7.87 9.51 8.73
CA GLY A 304 -7.77 8.08 8.47
C GLY A 304 -8.69 7.62 7.34
N ILE A 305 -9.96 8.04 7.35
CA ILE A 305 -10.91 7.76 6.24
C ILE A 305 -10.40 8.35 4.92
N LEU A 306 -9.99 9.61 4.93
CA LEU A 306 -9.51 10.31 3.74
C LEU A 306 -8.21 9.70 3.20
N ALA A 307 -7.30 9.25 4.07
CA ALA A 307 -6.09 8.54 3.71
C ALA A 307 -6.39 7.19 3.01
N GLY A 308 -7.40 6.44 3.49
CA GLY A 308 -7.89 5.25 2.80
C GLY A 308 -8.41 5.54 1.39
N ILE A 309 -9.12 6.66 1.21
CA ILE A 309 -9.55 7.07 -0.13
C ILE A 309 -8.34 7.48 -0.98
N ALA A 310 -7.39 8.22 -0.42
CA ALA A 310 -6.17 8.66 -1.11
C ALA A 310 -5.32 7.49 -1.61
N ASN A 311 -5.22 6.38 -0.87
CA ASN A 311 -4.51 5.17 -1.30
C ASN A 311 -5.09 4.61 -2.60
N ASN A 312 -6.41 4.52 -2.69
CA ASN A 312 -7.09 4.07 -3.90
C ASN A 312 -6.97 5.08 -5.06
N VAL A 313 -6.97 6.38 -4.77
CA VAL A 313 -6.71 7.44 -5.76
C VAL A 313 -5.30 7.27 -6.32
N ASN A 314 -4.29 7.08 -5.49
CA ASN A 314 -2.91 6.87 -5.89
C ASN A 314 -2.77 5.69 -6.87
N GLN A 315 -3.35 4.55 -6.56
CA GLN A 315 -3.35 3.38 -7.44
C GLN A 315 -4.11 3.66 -8.75
N TRP A 316 -5.28 4.32 -8.67
CA TRP A 316 -6.08 4.67 -9.84
C TRP A 316 -5.32 5.60 -10.80
N LEU A 317 -4.58 6.58 -10.27
CA LEU A 317 -3.78 7.52 -11.09
C LEU A 317 -2.77 6.78 -11.97
N VAL A 318 -2.07 5.79 -11.45
CA VAL A 318 -1.04 5.03 -12.18
C VAL A 318 -1.67 3.98 -13.09
N SER A 319 -2.64 3.20 -12.61
CA SER A 319 -3.28 2.15 -13.39
C SER A 319 -3.98 2.67 -14.65
N THR A 320 -4.58 3.87 -14.57
CA THR A 320 -5.21 4.51 -15.72
C THR A 320 -4.24 5.20 -16.68
N ALA A 321 -3.01 5.48 -16.24
CA ALA A 321 -1.98 6.05 -17.11
C ALA A 321 -1.37 5.01 -18.07
N ALA A 322 -1.31 3.74 -17.64
CA ALA A 322 -0.71 2.64 -18.41
C ALA A 322 -1.55 1.35 -18.32
N PRO A 323 -2.80 1.35 -18.81
CA PRO A 323 -3.69 0.19 -18.74
C PRO A 323 -3.22 -1.00 -19.57
N GLU A 324 -2.32 -0.79 -20.55
CA GLU A 324 -1.75 -1.84 -21.39
C GLU A 324 -0.70 -2.71 -20.67
N ALA A 325 -0.04 -2.21 -19.62
CA ALA A 325 0.95 -2.95 -18.84
C ALA A 325 0.64 -2.89 -17.34
N PRO A 326 -0.48 -3.48 -16.89
CA PRO A 326 -1.04 -3.28 -15.55
C PRO A 326 -0.14 -3.83 -14.44
N ASP A 327 0.53 -4.97 -14.65
CA ASP A 327 1.41 -5.58 -13.66
C ASP A 327 2.62 -4.68 -13.40
N PHE A 328 3.25 -4.18 -14.47
CA PHE A 328 4.38 -3.26 -14.38
C PHE A 328 3.97 -1.88 -13.86
N ALA A 329 2.81 -1.35 -14.29
CA ALA A 329 2.27 -0.09 -13.79
C ALA A 329 1.99 -0.15 -12.28
N ASN A 330 1.43 -1.24 -11.76
CA ASN A 330 1.22 -1.41 -10.33
C ASN A 330 2.54 -1.64 -9.57
N GLY A 331 3.55 -2.26 -10.18
CA GLY A 331 4.91 -2.28 -9.64
C GLY A 331 5.48 -0.87 -9.48
N LEU A 332 5.34 -0.02 -10.49
CA LEU A 332 5.74 1.40 -10.44
C LEU A 332 4.92 2.20 -9.41
N TYR A 333 3.64 1.88 -9.23
CA TYR A 333 2.84 2.46 -8.14
C TYR A 333 3.45 2.14 -6.76
N LEU A 334 3.82 0.89 -6.51
CA LEU A 334 4.47 0.50 -5.25
C LEU A 334 5.83 1.19 -5.07
N THR A 335 6.60 1.32 -6.15
CA THR A 335 7.86 2.09 -6.14
C THR A 335 7.60 3.55 -5.76
N ALA A 336 6.63 4.21 -6.41
CA ALA A 336 6.29 5.59 -6.13
C ALA A 336 5.82 5.79 -4.68
N ALA A 337 4.99 4.86 -4.17
CA ALA A 337 4.50 4.88 -2.81
C ALA A 337 5.64 4.81 -1.79
N ASN A 338 6.55 3.84 -1.95
CA ASN A 338 7.69 3.67 -1.04
C ASN A 338 8.70 4.81 -1.16
N LEU A 339 8.95 5.31 -2.37
CA LEU A 339 9.82 6.48 -2.59
C LEU A 339 9.25 7.71 -1.88
N GLY A 340 7.92 7.90 -1.92
CA GLY A 340 7.25 8.97 -1.20
C GLY A 340 7.48 8.90 0.31
N VAL A 341 7.33 7.71 0.90
CA VAL A 341 7.63 7.49 2.33
C VAL A 341 9.10 7.81 2.62
N THR A 342 10.02 7.27 1.83
CA THR A 342 11.46 7.44 2.03
C THR A 342 11.90 8.91 1.99
N ILE A 343 11.34 9.70 1.07
CA ILE A 343 11.71 11.12 0.91
C ILE A 343 11.00 11.99 1.96
N PHE A 344 9.71 11.79 2.15
CA PHE A 344 8.93 12.76 2.91
C PHE A 344 8.79 12.45 4.40
N THR A 345 9.11 11.23 4.87
CA THR A 345 9.21 10.99 6.32
C THR A 345 10.33 11.81 6.95
N PRO A 346 11.59 11.79 6.45
CA PRO A 346 12.63 12.69 6.99
C PRO A 346 12.28 14.18 6.82
N PHE A 347 11.66 14.56 5.70
CA PHE A 347 11.21 15.93 5.48
C PHE A 347 10.24 16.41 6.58
N LEU A 348 9.23 15.58 6.94
CA LEU A 348 8.32 15.90 8.04
C LEU A 348 9.02 15.90 9.40
N GLY A 349 10.04 15.04 9.57
CA GLY A 349 10.88 15.01 10.77
C GLY A 349 11.60 16.36 11.02
N VAL A 350 11.94 17.10 9.97
CA VAL A 350 12.52 18.46 10.12
C VAL A 350 11.51 19.43 10.74
N PHE A 351 10.25 19.36 10.38
CA PHE A 351 9.20 20.19 11.01
C PHE A 351 9.03 19.85 12.50
N ILE A 352 9.05 18.55 12.82
CA ILE A 352 8.92 18.06 14.19
C ILE A 352 10.10 18.54 15.04
N SER A 353 11.33 18.44 14.54
CA SER A 353 12.54 18.88 15.29
C SER A 353 12.60 20.37 15.55
N ASN A 354 11.99 21.20 14.70
CA ASN A 354 12.00 22.65 14.82
C ASN A 354 10.78 23.25 15.55
N GLY A 355 9.63 22.55 15.52
CA GLY A 355 8.35 23.10 16.04
C GLY A 355 7.52 22.12 16.84
N GLY A 356 8.06 20.95 17.18
CA GLY A 356 7.33 19.89 17.87
C GLY A 356 6.40 19.09 16.94
N SER A 357 5.78 18.03 17.48
CA SER A 357 5.02 17.06 16.69
C SER A 357 3.86 17.67 15.89
N ILE A 358 3.19 18.69 16.42
CA ILE A 358 2.08 19.40 15.75
C ILE A 358 2.56 20.16 14.50
N ALA A 359 3.82 20.62 14.48
CA ALA A 359 4.36 21.34 13.33
C ALA A 359 4.47 20.46 12.06
N SER A 360 4.42 19.13 12.20
CA SER A 360 4.34 18.21 11.05
C SER A 360 3.12 18.47 10.16
N ASP A 361 2.01 18.97 10.73
CA ASP A 361 0.80 19.32 9.97
C ASP A 361 1.08 20.36 8.89
N LEU A 362 1.95 21.36 9.17
CA LEU A 362 2.36 22.38 8.20
C LEU A 362 3.11 21.76 7.02
N GLY A 363 4.01 20.82 7.30
CA GLY A 363 4.73 20.06 6.28
C GLY A 363 3.78 19.25 5.40
N VAL A 364 2.82 18.56 6.01
CA VAL A 364 1.78 17.79 5.30
C VAL A 364 0.92 18.70 4.44
N MET A 365 0.47 19.85 4.95
CA MET A 365 -0.32 20.82 4.19
C MET A 365 0.44 21.32 2.96
N GLY A 366 1.73 21.63 3.09
CA GLY A 366 2.59 21.99 1.96
C GLY A 366 2.64 20.90 0.90
N LEU A 367 2.83 19.65 1.30
CA LEU A 367 2.83 18.50 0.39
C LEU A 367 1.47 18.29 -0.29
N LEU A 368 0.36 18.51 0.42
CA LEU A 368 -0.99 18.39 -0.15
C LEU A 368 -1.28 19.46 -1.21
N VAL A 369 -0.79 20.69 -1.03
CA VAL A 369 -0.85 21.74 -2.06
C VAL A 369 -0.08 21.33 -3.30
N ILE A 370 1.13 20.80 -3.14
CA ILE A 370 1.95 20.29 -4.25
C ILE A 370 1.25 19.13 -4.93
N ALA A 371 0.73 18.15 -4.19
CA ALA A 371 0.00 17.00 -4.72
C ALA A 371 -1.24 17.43 -5.53
N PHE A 372 -1.99 18.41 -5.03
CA PHE A 372 -3.13 18.98 -5.75
C PHE A 372 -2.70 19.60 -7.09
N GLY A 373 -1.65 20.45 -7.10
CA GLY A 373 -1.09 21.02 -8.32
C GLY A 373 -0.66 19.97 -9.35
N LEU A 374 0.05 18.91 -8.89
CA LEU A 374 0.50 17.81 -9.72
C LEU A 374 -0.69 17.02 -10.33
N ILE A 375 -1.75 16.79 -9.57
CA ILE A 375 -2.97 16.13 -10.07
C ILE A 375 -3.68 16.98 -11.11
N LEU A 376 -3.68 18.31 -10.96
CA LEU A 376 -4.21 19.23 -11.99
C LEU A 376 -3.38 19.18 -13.28
N ILE A 377 -2.05 19.18 -13.16
CA ILE A 377 -1.12 19.00 -14.30
C ILE A 377 -1.41 17.67 -15.01
N ARG A 378 -1.52 16.57 -14.24
CA ARG A 378 -1.88 15.26 -14.80
C ARG A 378 -3.21 15.31 -15.57
N ARG A 379 -4.21 16.01 -15.03
CA ARG A 379 -5.52 16.18 -15.69
C ARG A 379 -5.36 16.92 -17.02
N ALA A 380 -4.58 17.99 -17.07
CA ALA A 380 -4.30 18.74 -18.29
C ALA A 380 -3.61 17.87 -19.35
N VAL A 381 -2.58 17.07 -18.95
CA VAL A 381 -1.89 16.12 -19.82
C VAL A 381 -2.85 15.06 -20.37
N SER A 382 -3.76 14.54 -19.55
CA SER A 382 -4.78 13.57 -19.98
C SER A 382 -5.75 14.16 -21.01
N HIS A 383 -6.23 15.38 -20.80
CA HIS A 383 -7.12 16.07 -21.75
C HIS A 383 -6.46 16.30 -23.10
N THR A 384 -5.22 16.77 -23.12
CA THR A 384 -4.45 17.00 -24.36
C THR A 384 -4.27 15.71 -25.16
N ARG A 385 -4.01 14.60 -24.49
CA ARG A 385 -3.90 13.27 -25.13
C ARG A 385 -5.20 12.83 -25.78
N ASN A 386 -6.32 12.95 -25.07
CA ASN A 386 -7.64 12.56 -25.58
C ASN A 386 -8.05 13.42 -26.79
N ALA A 387 -7.79 14.72 -26.76
CA ALA A 387 -8.07 15.64 -27.87
C ALA A 387 -7.23 15.29 -29.12
N ARG A 388 -5.94 14.95 -28.96
CA ARG A 388 -5.09 14.50 -30.07
C ARG A 388 -5.59 13.18 -30.67
N ARG A 389 -5.96 12.21 -29.83
CA ARG A 389 -6.48 10.90 -30.28
C ARG A 389 -7.79 11.05 -31.08
N SER A 390 -8.70 11.89 -30.62
CA SER A 390 -9.94 12.18 -31.33
C SER A 390 -9.69 12.81 -32.70
N ARG A 391 -8.74 13.75 -32.81
CA ARG A 391 -8.35 14.35 -34.10
C ARG A 391 -7.75 13.37 -35.07
N THR A 392 -6.90 12.46 -34.59
CA THR A 392 -6.28 11.41 -35.44
C THR A 392 -7.33 10.41 -35.94
N VAL A 393 -8.29 10.03 -35.11
CA VAL A 393 -9.40 9.14 -35.52
C VAL A 393 -10.27 9.84 -36.57
N MET A 394 -10.64 11.11 -36.38
CA MET A 394 -11.43 11.90 -37.37
C MET A 394 -10.66 12.07 -38.69
N ALA A 395 -9.34 12.30 -38.64
CA ALA A 395 -8.53 12.43 -39.86
C ALA A 395 -8.44 11.12 -40.66
N ASN A 396 -8.48 9.96 -39.98
CA ASN A 396 -8.44 8.64 -40.64
C ASN A 396 -9.82 8.15 -41.11
N THR A 397 -10.92 8.75 -40.64
CA THR A 397 -12.29 8.35 -41.00
C THR A 397 -12.90 9.21 -42.11
N CYS A 398 -12.22 10.30 -42.55
CA CYS A 398 -12.64 11.10 -43.72
C CYS A 398 -11.80 10.65 -44.95
N PRO A 399 -12.29 9.77 -45.81
CA PRO A 399 -11.65 9.54 -47.12
C PRO A 399 -11.79 10.79 -47.96
N ARG A 400 -10.69 11.22 -48.60
CA ARG A 400 -10.68 12.25 -49.66
C ARG A 400 -11.43 11.75 -50.90
#